data_2e7346be2017d27591cf3d4e1d54b5b6
#
_entry.id   2e7346be2017d27591cf3d4e1d54b5b6
#
_cell.length_a   1.000
_cell.length_b   1.000
_cell.length_c   1.000
_cell.angle_alpha   90.00
_cell.angle_beta   90.00
_cell.angle_gamma   90.00
#
_symmetry.space_group_name_H-M   'P 1'
#
loop_
_entity.id
_entity.type
_entity.pdbx_description
1 polymer ?
#
loop_
_entity_poly.entity_id
_entity_poly.type
_entity_poly.pdbx_seq_one_letter_code
_entity_poly.pdbx_strand_id
1 'polypeptide(L)'
;MALKSPEVFGRTRNIYVATFIPFVLASAVIGLYARVILPELAVVPEGILPDMAGGILVQQAESALPRMAIALLPELAVGLILAAIFAATLSTADSQVLSCSAAITQDMYPRFKDSYVAGKVATLAVAALSLTIALFAGKGVFSLVLIAWSALAASLGPLLLVRLFNGRLSNTLGVVMMATGLATVILWENLAYAGDVYNILPGILCPLLVYAVTAAWRRWWP
;
A
#
# COMPACT_ATOMS: atom_id res chain seq x y z
N MET A 1 2.91 16.00 -5.73
CA MET A 1 2.49 17.01 -6.71
C MET A 1 1.73 18.11 -5.99
N ALA A 2 2.29 19.30 -5.85
CA ALA A 2 1.65 20.39 -5.13
C ALA A 2 0.58 21.04 -6.01
N LEU A 3 -0.63 21.24 -5.48
CA LEU A 3 -1.66 22.06 -6.12
C LEU A 3 -1.14 23.48 -6.27
N LYS A 4 -1.37 24.10 -7.43
CA LYS A 4 -0.89 25.47 -7.74
C LYS A 4 -1.42 26.52 -6.76
N SER A 5 -2.62 26.32 -6.19
CA SER A 5 -3.20 27.20 -5.16
C SER A 5 -4.26 26.44 -4.34
N PRO A 6 -4.55 26.88 -3.08
CA PRO A 6 -5.61 26.31 -2.24
C PRO A 6 -7.00 26.42 -2.88
N GLU A 7 -7.24 27.41 -3.72
CA GLU A 7 -8.53 27.68 -4.37
C GLU A 7 -8.93 26.57 -5.36
N VAL A 8 -7.92 25.91 -5.96
CA VAL A 8 -8.14 24.81 -6.92
C VAL A 8 -8.48 23.49 -6.21
N PHE A 9 -8.24 23.40 -4.89
CA PHE A 9 -8.45 22.18 -4.13
C PHE A 9 -9.89 21.63 -4.23
N GLY A 10 -10.88 22.48 -4.07
CA GLY A 10 -12.30 22.08 -4.15
C GLY A 10 -12.67 21.46 -5.50
N ARG A 11 -12.22 22.09 -6.58
CA ARG A 11 -12.46 21.61 -7.95
C ARG A 11 -11.75 20.29 -8.21
N THR A 12 -10.47 20.18 -7.82
CA THR A 12 -9.67 18.97 -7.97
C THR A 12 -10.27 17.81 -7.19
N ARG A 13 -10.68 18.04 -5.94
CA ARG A 13 -11.37 17.04 -5.12
C ARG A 13 -12.65 16.53 -5.79
N ASN A 14 -13.49 17.45 -6.30
CA ASN A 14 -14.76 17.05 -6.90
C ASN A 14 -14.54 16.25 -8.19
N ILE A 15 -13.57 16.61 -9.02
CA ILE A 15 -13.19 15.83 -10.22
C ILE A 15 -12.67 14.45 -9.81
N TYR A 16 -11.80 14.39 -8.81
CA TYR A 16 -11.27 13.12 -8.29
C TYR A 16 -12.41 12.20 -7.80
N VAL A 17 -13.30 12.71 -6.96
CA VAL A 17 -14.43 11.94 -6.43
C VAL A 17 -15.36 11.48 -7.57
N ALA A 18 -15.67 12.36 -8.52
CA ALA A 18 -16.53 12.05 -9.66
C ALA A 18 -15.96 10.96 -10.58
N THR A 19 -14.64 10.86 -10.69
CA THR A 19 -13.96 9.80 -11.46
C THR A 19 -13.73 8.53 -10.65
N PHE A 20 -13.46 8.66 -9.37
CA PHE A 20 -13.12 7.54 -8.48
C PHE A 20 -14.34 6.67 -8.13
N ILE A 21 -15.50 7.29 -7.85
CA ILE A 21 -16.72 6.55 -7.50
C ILE A 21 -17.16 5.57 -8.61
N PRO A 22 -17.31 5.97 -9.88
CA PRO A 22 -17.65 5.04 -10.97
C PRO A 22 -16.63 3.91 -11.12
N PHE A 23 -15.34 4.21 -10.94
CA PHE A 23 -14.28 3.20 -11.01
C PHE A 23 -14.42 2.13 -9.91
N VAL A 24 -14.64 2.55 -8.65
CA VAL A 24 -14.84 1.63 -7.53
C VAL A 24 -16.10 0.80 -7.71
N LEU A 25 -17.20 1.42 -8.15
CA LEU A 25 -18.45 0.70 -8.42
C LEU A 25 -18.27 -0.34 -9.53
N ALA A 26 -17.61 0.02 -10.63
CA ALA A 26 -17.33 -0.91 -11.71
C ALA A 26 -16.47 -2.10 -11.23
N SER A 27 -15.45 -1.84 -10.42
CA SER A 27 -14.61 -2.91 -9.83
C SER A 27 -15.42 -3.84 -8.92
N ALA A 28 -16.31 -3.28 -8.09
CA ALA A 28 -17.18 -4.08 -7.23
C ALA A 28 -18.16 -4.95 -8.04
N VAL A 29 -18.74 -4.38 -9.10
CA VAL A 29 -19.64 -5.12 -10.00
C VAL A 29 -18.88 -6.27 -10.68
N ILE A 30 -17.68 -6.04 -11.19
CA ILE A 30 -16.84 -7.10 -11.79
C ILE A 30 -16.59 -8.22 -10.77
N GLY A 31 -16.25 -7.90 -9.52
CA GLY A 31 -16.02 -8.88 -8.46
C GLY A 31 -17.28 -9.72 -8.15
N LEU A 32 -18.46 -9.07 -8.10
CA LEU A 32 -19.73 -9.75 -7.89
C LEU A 32 -20.09 -10.69 -9.06
N TYR A 33 -19.94 -10.22 -10.30
CA TYR A 33 -20.16 -11.05 -11.48
C TYR A 33 -19.18 -12.22 -11.56
N ALA A 34 -17.90 -12.00 -11.22
CA ALA A 34 -16.89 -13.06 -11.20
C ALA A 34 -17.30 -14.20 -10.26
N ARG A 35 -17.88 -13.89 -9.10
CA ARG A 35 -18.36 -14.89 -8.13
C ARG A 35 -19.50 -15.75 -8.69
N VAL A 36 -20.33 -15.20 -9.56
CA VAL A 36 -21.47 -15.90 -10.19
C VAL A 36 -21.03 -16.71 -11.40
N ILE A 37 -20.16 -16.13 -12.25
CA ILE A 37 -19.76 -16.72 -13.54
C ILE A 37 -18.63 -17.75 -13.34
N LEU A 38 -17.77 -17.55 -12.37
CA LEU A 38 -16.60 -18.37 -12.07
C LEU A 38 -16.65 -18.85 -10.61
N PRO A 39 -17.62 -19.71 -10.25
CA PRO A 39 -17.78 -20.18 -8.87
C PRO A 39 -16.56 -20.93 -8.35
N GLU A 40 -15.73 -21.49 -9.23
CA GLU A 40 -14.48 -22.15 -8.88
C GLU A 40 -13.46 -21.21 -8.20
N LEU A 41 -13.55 -19.89 -8.42
CA LEU A 41 -12.69 -18.92 -7.75
C LEU A 41 -13.05 -18.71 -6.26
N ALA A 42 -14.21 -19.20 -5.85
CA ALA A 42 -14.69 -19.12 -4.47
C ALA A 42 -14.55 -20.46 -3.72
N VAL A 43 -13.97 -21.48 -4.35
CA VAL A 43 -13.80 -22.82 -3.76
C VAL A 43 -12.39 -22.99 -3.23
N VAL A 44 -12.27 -23.37 -1.96
CA VAL A 44 -10.99 -23.77 -1.38
C VAL A 44 -10.70 -25.19 -1.83
N PRO A 45 -9.52 -25.48 -2.39
CA PRO A 45 -9.13 -26.85 -2.76
C PRO A 45 -9.17 -27.79 -1.56
N GLU A 46 -9.55 -29.05 -1.78
CA GLU A 46 -9.59 -30.07 -0.72
C GLU A 46 -8.21 -30.31 -0.12
N GLY A 47 -8.14 -30.46 1.21
CA GLY A 47 -6.89 -30.73 1.93
C GLY A 47 -6.16 -29.49 2.45
N ILE A 48 -6.73 -28.30 2.28
CA ILE A 48 -6.14 -27.07 2.81
C ILE A 48 -6.65 -26.79 4.21
N LEU A 49 -5.70 -26.42 5.10
CA LEU A 49 -6.02 -26.03 6.47
C LEU A 49 -6.88 -24.75 6.50
N PRO A 50 -7.87 -24.64 7.42
CA PRO A 50 -8.76 -23.48 7.49
C PRO A 50 -8.05 -22.13 7.57
N ASP A 51 -6.91 -22.07 8.25
CA ASP A 51 -6.11 -20.87 8.46
C ASP A 51 -5.48 -20.34 7.14
N MET A 52 -5.27 -21.22 6.15
CA MET A 52 -4.73 -20.86 4.83
C MET A 52 -5.82 -20.58 3.80
N ALA A 53 -7.04 -21.03 4.06
CA ALA A 53 -8.17 -20.91 3.13
C ALA A 53 -8.43 -19.46 2.69
N GLY A 54 -8.40 -18.52 3.64
CA GLY A 54 -8.60 -17.09 3.36
C GLY A 54 -7.57 -16.52 2.40
N GLY A 55 -6.29 -16.86 2.57
CA GLY A 55 -5.21 -16.39 1.69
C GLY A 55 -5.35 -16.92 0.26
N ILE A 56 -5.75 -18.17 0.11
CA ILE A 56 -5.97 -18.81 -1.20
C ILE A 56 -7.16 -18.20 -1.93
N LEU A 57 -8.27 -17.98 -1.24
CA LEU A 57 -9.44 -17.32 -1.83
C LEU A 57 -9.10 -15.90 -2.32
N VAL A 58 -8.31 -15.14 -1.55
CA VAL A 58 -7.84 -13.82 -1.97
C VAL A 58 -6.97 -13.93 -3.22
N GLN A 59 -6.02 -14.85 -3.25
CA GLN A 59 -5.14 -15.05 -4.41
C GLN A 59 -5.90 -15.51 -5.66
N GLN A 60 -6.92 -16.36 -5.51
CA GLN A 60 -7.80 -16.75 -6.62
C GLN A 60 -8.62 -15.57 -7.13
N ALA A 61 -9.14 -14.72 -6.21
CA ALA A 61 -9.90 -13.54 -6.56
C ALA A 61 -9.08 -12.51 -7.35
N GLU A 62 -7.77 -12.42 -7.15
CA GLU A 62 -6.87 -11.56 -7.94
C GLU A 62 -6.89 -11.89 -9.44
N SER A 63 -7.17 -13.13 -9.80
CA SER A 63 -7.27 -13.57 -11.19
C SER A 63 -8.67 -13.39 -11.81
N ALA A 64 -9.64 -12.84 -11.08
CA ALA A 64 -11.04 -12.77 -11.51
C ALA A 64 -11.21 -11.98 -12.82
N LEU A 65 -10.64 -10.79 -12.93
CA LEU A 65 -10.77 -9.94 -14.13
C LEU A 65 -10.18 -10.61 -15.40
N PRO A 66 -8.93 -11.10 -15.41
CA PRO A 66 -8.42 -11.80 -16.59
C PRO A 66 -9.20 -13.07 -16.93
N ARG A 67 -9.63 -13.88 -15.94
CA ARG A 67 -10.42 -15.09 -16.22
C ARG A 67 -11.81 -14.76 -16.76
N MET A 68 -12.49 -13.75 -16.22
CA MET A 68 -13.75 -13.27 -16.77
C MET A 68 -13.60 -12.78 -18.22
N ALA A 69 -12.52 -12.04 -18.51
CA ALA A 69 -12.25 -11.59 -19.86
C ALA A 69 -12.14 -12.79 -20.82
N ILE A 70 -11.37 -13.82 -20.45
CA ILE A 70 -11.20 -15.03 -21.25
C ILE A 70 -12.53 -15.80 -21.43
N ALA A 71 -13.39 -15.83 -20.42
CA ALA A 71 -14.64 -16.57 -20.45
C ALA A 71 -15.75 -15.88 -21.25
N LEU A 72 -15.75 -14.54 -21.33
CA LEU A 72 -16.89 -13.78 -21.85
C LEU A 72 -16.60 -13.02 -23.14
N LEU A 73 -15.34 -12.78 -23.48
CA LEU A 73 -14.97 -11.87 -24.55
C LEU A 73 -14.27 -12.59 -25.71
N PRO A 74 -14.39 -12.07 -26.95
CA PRO A 74 -13.63 -12.56 -28.07
C PRO A 74 -12.13 -12.29 -27.90
N GLU A 75 -11.30 -13.11 -28.53
CA GLU A 75 -9.81 -13.11 -28.34
C GLU A 75 -9.15 -11.72 -28.45
N LEU A 76 -9.62 -10.91 -29.42
CA LEU A 76 -9.10 -9.54 -29.57
C LEU A 76 -9.36 -8.67 -28.34
N ALA A 77 -10.54 -8.74 -27.75
CA ALA A 77 -10.91 -7.98 -26.55
C ALA A 77 -10.17 -8.50 -25.31
N VAL A 78 -9.97 -9.81 -25.21
CA VAL A 78 -9.12 -10.42 -24.16
C VAL A 78 -7.71 -9.85 -24.23
N GLY A 79 -7.10 -9.84 -25.43
CA GLY A 79 -5.76 -9.27 -25.63
C GLY A 79 -5.70 -7.80 -25.21
N LEU A 80 -6.70 -7.01 -25.53
CA LEU A 80 -6.79 -5.60 -25.16
C LEU A 80 -6.86 -5.41 -23.63
N ILE A 81 -7.68 -6.20 -22.93
CA ILE A 81 -7.81 -6.13 -21.47
C ILE A 81 -6.51 -6.55 -20.78
N LEU A 82 -5.90 -7.64 -21.23
CA LEU A 82 -4.61 -8.08 -20.66
C LEU A 82 -3.51 -7.04 -20.90
N ALA A 83 -3.44 -6.45 -22.07
CA ALA A 83 -2.52 -5.35 -22.36
C ALA A 83 -2.78 -4.12 -21.48
N ALA A 84 -4.05 -3.78 -21.24
CA ALA A 84 -4.43 -2.67 -20.36
C ALA A 84 -4.02 -2.92 -18.89
N ILE A 85 -4.23 -4.14 -18.37
CA ILE A 85 -3.79 -4.54 -17.03
C ILE A 85 -2.27 -4.43 -16.93
N PHE A 86 -1.54 -4.96 -17.91
CA PHE A 86 -0.09 -4.90 -17.95
C PHE A 86 0.42 -3.45 -18.00
N ALA A 87 -0.17 -2.62 -18.85
CA ALA A 87 0.19 -1.21 -18.97
C ALA A 87 -0.06 -0.43 -17.68
N ALA A 88 -1.17 -0.68 -16.99
CA ALA A 88 -1.50 -0.04 -15.72
C ALA A 88 -0.52 -0.44 -14.60
N THR A 89 -0.18 -1.73 -14.50
CA THR A 89 0.78 -2.22 -13.51
C THR A 89 2.18 -1.69 -13.76
N LEU A 90 2.62 -1.67 -15.03
CA LEU A 90 3.95 -1.15 -15.42
C LEU A 90 4.07 0.34 -15.12
N SER A 91 3.05 1.13 -15.47
CA SER A 91 3.01 2.58 -15.19
C SER A 91 3.10 2.89 -13.69
N THR A 92 2.42 2.10 -12.86
CA THR A 92 2.46 2.25 -11.41
C THR A 92 3.83 1.86 -10.85
N ALA A 93 4.38 0.73 -11.29
CA ALA A 93 5.69 0.27 -10.87
C ALA A 93 6.80 1.28 -11.22
N ASP A 94 6.78 1.82 -12.45
CA ASP A 94 7.75 2.81 -12.91
C ASP A 94 7.76 4.05 -12.02
N SER A 95 6.60 4.64 -11.76
CA SER A 95 6.48 5.83 -10.91
C SER A 95 6.89 5.57 -9.46
N GLN A 96 6.61 4.40 -8.90
CA GLN A 96 7.03 4.04 -7.54
C GLN A 96 8.54 3.83 -7.45
N VAL A 97 9.13 3.09 -8.40
CA VAL A 97 10.59 2.88 -8.45
C VAL A 97 11.34 4.19 -8.60
N LEU A 98 10.86 5.09 -9.46
CA LEU A 98 11.44 6.42 -9.62
C LEU A 98 11.33 7.26 -8.35
N SER A 99 10.18 7.24 -7.67
CA SER A 99 10.00 7.96 -6.40
C SER A 99 10.94 7.45 -5.30
N CYS A 100 11.07 6.13 -5.16
CA CYS A 100 11.98 5.53 -4.18
C CYS A 100 13.46 5.84 -4.51
N SER A 101 13.85 5.74 -5.78
CA SER A 101 15.22 6.06 -6.19
C SER A 101 15.56 7.54 -5.99
N ALA A 102 14.60 8.44 -6.25
CA ALA A 102 14.74 9.86 -5.99
C ALA A 102 14.88 10.15 -4.48
N ALA A 103 14.08 9.52 -3.63
CA ALA A 103 14.21 9.65 -2.17
C ALA A 103 15.60 9.20 -1.69
N ILE A 104 16.13 8.11 -2.22
CA ILE A 104 17.47 7.63 -1.85
C ILE A 104 18.55 8.64 -2.27
N THR A 105 18.51 9.11 -3.51
CA THR A 105 19.58 9.94 -4.08
C THR A 105 19.49 11.41 -3.72
N GLN A 106 18.27 11.93 -3.47
CA GLN A 106 18.07 13.36 -3.21
C GLN A 106 17.90 13.66 -1.72
N ASP A 107 17.16 12.80 -0.98
CA ASP A 107 16.82 13.06 0.41
C ASP A 107 17.80 12.39 1.39
N MET A 108 18.13 11.10 1.15
CA MET A 108 19.02 10.36 2.04
C MET A 108 20.50 10.67 1.79
N TYR A 109 20.88 10.78 0.53
CA TYR A 109 22.27 11.01 0.12
C TYR A 109 22.39 12.22 -0.82
N PRO A 110 22.22 13.47 -0.35
CA PRO A 110 22.22 14.68 -1.18
C PRO A 110 23.50 14.88 -1.98
N ARG A 111 24.61 14.23 -1.56
CA ARG A 111 25.88 14.24 -2.29
C ARG A 111 25.77 13.68 -3.71
N PHE A 112 24.79 12.80 -3.96
CA PHE A 112 24.59 12.14 -5.25
C PHE A 112 23.45 12.76 -6.08
N LYS A 113 22.88 13.88 -5.64
CA LYS A 113 21.72 14.52 -6.25
C LYS A 113 21.88 14.77 -7.75
N ASP A 114 23.07 15.18 -8.18
CA ASP A 114 23.33 15.56 -9.58
C ASP A 114 24.04 14.41 -10.36
N SER A 115 24.21 13.24 -9.73
CA SER A 115 24.89 12.10 -10.35
C SER A 115 23.91 11.19 -11.09
N TYR A 116 23.97 11.22 -12.42
CA TYR A 116 23.17 10.35 -13.28
C TYR A 116 23.42 8.85 -13.02
N VAL A 117 24.68 8.48 -12.74
CA VAL A 117 25.07 7.10 -12.44
C VAL A 117 24.45 6.65 -11.11
N ALA A 118 24.50 7.50 -10.08
CA ALA A 118 23.89 7.19 -8.78
C ALA A 118 22.37 7.00 -8.90
N GLY A 119 21.69 7.83 -9.70
CA GLY A 119 20.25 7.65 -9.98
C GLY A 119 19.95 6.30 -10.63
N LYS A 120 20.71 5.90 -11.65
CA LYS A 120 20.56 4.58 -12.28
C LYS A 120 20.82 3.41 -11.32
N VAL A 121 21.87 3.49 -10.52
CA VAL A 121 22.19 2.44 -9.54
C VAL A 121 21.09 2.34 -8.49
N ALA A 122 20.59 3.46 -7.98
CA ALA A 122 19.47 3.48 -7.04
C ALA A 122 18.20 2.86 -7.65
N THR A 123 17.86 3.21 -8.90
CA THR A 123 16.72 2.63 -9.61
C THR A 123 16.85 1.12 -9.78
N LEU A 124 18.02 0.64 -10.20
CA LEU A 124 18.28 -0.79 -10.32
C LEU A 124 18.23 -1.52 -8.97
N ALA A 125 18.79 -0.92 -7.93
CA ALA A 125 18.75 -1.48 -6.59
C ALA A 125 17.31 -1.59 -6.04
N VAL A 126 16.50 -0.56 -6.21
CA VAL A 126 15.08 -0.58 -5.81
C VAL A 126 14.32 -1.63 -6.62
N ALA A 127 14.51 -1.69 -7.92
CA ALA A 127 13.84 -2.67 -8.78
C ALA A 127 14.26 -4.12 -8.42
N ALA A 128 15.55 -4.37 -8.19
CA ALA A 128 16.05 -5.67 -7.77
C ALA A 128 15.50 -6.08 -6.39
N LEU A 129 15.44 -5.15 -5.43
CA LEU A 129 14.86 -5.40 -4.11
C LEU A 129 13.38 -5.72 -4.22
N SER A 130 12.61 -4.95 -5.01
CA SER A 130 11.18 -5.17 -5.23
C SER A 130 10.92 -6.53 -5.88
N LEU A 131 11.72 -6.91 -6.88
CA LEU A 131 11.64 -8.21 -7.52
C LEU A 131 11.95 -9.35 -6.53
N THR A 132 12.99 -9.18 -5.71
CA THR A 132 13.35 -10.16 -4.68
C THR A 132 12.20 -10.37 -3.70
N ILE A 133 11.60 -9.28 -3.20
CA ILE A 133 10.43 -9.36 -2.32
C ILE A 133 9.28 -10.07 -3.02
N ALA A 134 8.99 -9.73 -4.27
CA ALA A 134 7.90 -10.34 -5.04
C ALA A 134 8.08 -11.86 -5.21
N LEU A 135 9.32 -12.33 -5.44
CA LEU A 135 9.62 -13.74 -5.63
C LEU A 135 9.60 -14.56 -4.32
N PHE A 136 9.98 -13.96 -3.20
CA PHE A 136 10.17 -14.69 -1.94
C PHE A 136 9.06 -14.42 -0.89
N ALA A 137 8.18 -13.44 -1.11
CA ALA A 137 7.16 -13.08 -0.12
C ALA A 137 6.11 -14.18 0.12
N GLY A 138 5.86 -15.09 -0.83
CA GLY A 138 4.89 -16.19 -0.71
C GLY A 138 3.43 -15.75 -0.47
N LYS A 139 3.15 -14.45 -0.56
CA LYS A 139 1.83 -13.83 -0.33
C LYS A 139 1.26 -13.30 -1.64
N GLY A 140 -0.07 -13.28 -1.75
CA GLY A 140 -0.76 -12.64 -2.88
C GLY A 140 -0.49 -11.13 -2.96
N VAL A 141 -0.72 -10.55 -4.12
CA VAL A 141 -0.48 -9.11 -4.39
C VAL A 141 -1.31 -8.23 -3.46
N PHE A 142 -2.57 -8.57 -3.25
CA PHE A 142 -3.47 -7.84 -2.36
C PHE A 142 -2.96 -7.78 -0.92
N SER A 143 -2.48 -8.90 -0.39
CA SER A 143 -1.90 -8.96 0.96
C SER A 143 -0.67 -8.08 1.10
N LEU A 144 0.22 -8.08 0.09
CA LEU A 144 1.41 -7.21 0.08
C LEU A 144 1.03 -5.73 0.03
N VAL A 145 0.01 -5.36 -0.75
CA VAL A 145 -0.51 -3.99 -0.82
C VAL A 145 -1.09 -3.55 0.51
N LEU A 146 -1.88 -4.40 1.18
CA LEU A 146 -2.44 -4.09 2.50
C LEU A 146 -1.36 -3.87 3.55
N ILE A 147 -0.31 -4.69 3.58
CA ILE A 147 0.83 -4.52 4.49
C ILE A 147 1.56 -3.20 4.20
N ALA A 148 1.80 -2.88 2.92
CA ALA A 148 2.46 -1.64 2.53
C ALA A 148 1.65 -0.39 2.93
N TRP A 149 0.33 -0.41 2.70
CA TRP A 149 -0.56 0.69 3.11
C TRP A 149 -0.62 0.84 4.63
N SER A 150 -0.68 -0.27 5.36
CA SER A 150 -0.65 -0.26 6.82
C SER A 150 0.66 0.30 7.36
N ALA A 151 1.79 -0.10 6.78
CA ALA A 151 3.11 0.41 7.15
C ALA A 151 3.23 1.92 6.91
N LEU A 152 2.74 2.40 5.76
CA LEU A 152 2.73 3.82 5.42
C LEU A 152 1.81 4.61 6.35
N ALA A 153 0.58 4.13 6.58
CA ALA A 153 -0.38 4.77 7.46
C ALA A 153 0.08 4.79 8.92
N ALA A 154 0.67 3.70 9.41
CA ALA A 154 1.21 3.61 10.77
C ALA A 154 2.44 4.48 10.99
N SER A 155 3.25 4.68 9.96
CA SER A 155 4.44 5.55 10.05
C SER A 155 4.08 7.03 10.00
N LEU A 156 3.25 7.44 9.05
CA LEU A 156 2.97 8.87 8.78
C LEU A 156 1.68 9.37 9.42
N GLY A 157 0.66 8.51 9.56
CA GLY A 157 -0.64 8.88 10.10
C GLY A 157 -0.59 9.52 11.49
N PRO A 158 0.08 8.89 12.48
CA PRO A 158 0.22 9.45 13.82
C PRO A 158 0.91 10.82 13.84
N LEU A 159 1.92 11.03 13.00
CA LEU A 159 2.61 12.31 12.88
C LEU A 159 1.68 13.40 12.34
N LEU A 160 0.90 13.07 11.30
CA LEU A 160 -0.08 13.99 10.73
C LEU A 160 -1.16 14.34 11.74
N LEU A 161 -1.67 13.36 12.49
CA LEU A 161 -2.66 13.60 13.54
C LEU A 161 -2.12 14.53 14.62
N VAL A 162 -0.92 14.27 15.14
CA VAL A 162 -0.32 15.14 16.16
C VAL A 162 -0.10 16.57 15.64
N ARG A 163 0.34 16.73 14.38
CA ARG A 163 0.51 18.05 13.77
C ARG A 163 -0.81 18.76 13.53
N LEU A 164 -1.86 18.06 13.14
CA LEU A 164 -3.19 18.60 12.93
C LEU A 164 -3.78 19.19 14.22
N PHE A 165 -3.54 18.53 15.34
CA PHE A 165 -3.95 19.00 16.67
C PHE A 165 -2.92 19.95 17.36
N ASN A 166 -2.07 20.61 16.55
CA ASN A 166 -1.05 21.55 17.03
C ASN A 166 -0.07 20.97 18.06
N GLY A 167 0.14 19.65 18.03
CA GLY A 167 1.10 18.98 18.89
C GLY A 167 2.57 19.37 18.57
N ARG A 168 3.38 19.50 19.61
CA ARG A 168 4.82 19.79 19.47
C ARG A 168 5.56 18.49 19.19
N LEU A 169 6.09 18.33 17.99
CA LEU A 169 6.93 17.22 17.58
C LEU A 169 8.38 17.70 17.44
N SER A 170 9.30 17.07 18.18
CA SER A 170 10.73 17.18 17.89
C SER A 170 11.09 16.20 16.77
N ASN A 171 12.16 16.47 16.03
CA ASN A 171 12.61 15.58 14.95
C ASN A 171 12.86 14.15 15.46
N THR A 172 13.52 14.01 16.60
CA THR A 172 13.78 12.70 17.22
C THR A 172 12.50 11.96 17.56
N LEU A 173 11.52 12.64 18.18
CA LEU A 173 10.24 12.03 18.52
C LEU A 173 9.48 11.58 17.26
N GLY A 174 9.53 12.39 16.19
CA GLY A 174 8.94 12.02 14.90
C GLY A 174 9.54 10.73 14.34
N VAL A 175 10.86 10.62 14.31
CA VAL A 175 11.55 9.40 13.86
C VAL A 175 11.20 8.18 14.72
N VAL A 176 11.18 8.34 16.04
CA VAL A 176 10.80 7.27 16.97
C VAL A 176 9.37 6.80 16.72
N MET A 177 8.42 7.73 16.53
CA MET A 177 7.03 7.39 16.22
C MET A 177 6.91 6.63 14.87
N MET A 178 7.62 7.08 13.84
CA MET A 178 7.64 6.38 12.54
C MET A 178 8.19 4.97 12.68
N ALA A 179 9.33 4.81 13.34
CA ALA A 179 9.96 3.52 13.57
C ALA A 179 9.06 2.58 14.41
N THR A 180 8.42 3.11 15.45
CA THR A 180 7.47 2.35 16.28
C THR A 180 6.27 1.89 15.47
N GLY A 181 5.68 2.74 14.63
CA GLY A 181 4.55 2.38 13.78
C GLY A 181 4.89 1.27 12.79
N LEU A 182 6.02 1.40 12.10
CA LEU A 182 6.51 0.39 11.17
C LEU A 182 6.81 -0.93 11.88
N ALA A 183 7.54 -0.89 12.99
CA ALA A 183 7.87 -2.07 13.77
C ALA A 183 6.61 -2.78 14.30
N THR A 184 5.61 -2.02 14.75
CA THR A 184 4.34 -2.57 15.23
C THR A 184 3.61 -3.32 14.11
N VAL A 185 3.53 -2.77 12.90
CA VAL A 185 2.87 -3.45 11.76
C VAL A 185 3.59 -4.75 11.42
N ILE A 186 4.92 -4.74 11.33
CA ILE A 186 5.73 -5.93 11.00
C ILE A 186 5.60 -7.00 12.09
N LEU A 187 5.66 -6.61 13.36
CA LEU A 187 5.53 -7.55 14.48
C LEU A 187 4.12 -8.12 14.57
N TRP A 188 3.09 -7.29 14.37
CA TRP A 188 1.69 -7.72 14.41
C TRP A 188 1.35 -8.75 13.35
N GLU A 189 1.90 -8.58 12.15
CA GLU A 189 1.70 -9.52 11.03
C GLU A 189 2.22 -10.94 11.35
N ASN A 190 3.19 -11.06 12.28
CA ASN A 190 3.75 -12.34 12.71
C ASN A 190 3.11 -12.90 14.00
N LEU A 191 2.16 -12.16 14.59
CA LEU A 191 1.46 -12.61 15.78
C LEU A 191 0.19 -13.40 15.42
N ALA A 192 -0.22 -14.31 16.30
CA ALA A 192 -1.41 -15.15 16.13
C ALA A 192 -2.73 -14.34 16.00
N TYR A 193 -2.73 -13.08 16.45
CA TYR A 193 -3.90 -12.18 16.41
C TYR A 193 -4.03 -11.39 15.10
N ALA A 194 -3.18 -11.60 14.12
CA ALA A 194 -3.19 -10.90 12.84
C ALA A 194 -4.49 -11.12 12.04
N GLY A 195 -5.20 -12.25 12.29
CA GLY A 195 -6.50 -12.57 11.67
C GLY A 195 -7.69 -11.81 12.28
N ASP A 196 -7.62 -11.45 13.55
CA ASP A 196 -8.75 -10.87 14.30
C ASP A 196 -8.78 -9.34 14.25
N VAL A 197 -7.60 -8.69 14.27
CA VAL A 197 -7.47 -7.25 14.28
C VAL A 197 -6.52 -6.79 13.18
N TYR A 198 -7.05 -5.96 12.30
CA TYR A 198 -6.27 -5.42 11.18
C TYR A 198 -5.07 -4.59 11.70
N ASN A 199 -3.89 -4.89 11.20
CA ASN A 199 -2.59 -4.42 11.67
C ASN A 199 -2.41 -2.88 11.67
N ILE A 200 -3.23 -2.12 10.95
CA ILE A 200 -3.24 -0.66 10.94
C ILE A 200 -3.64 -0.07 12.30
N LEU A 201 -4.56 -0.73 13.03
CA LEU A 201 -5.03 -0.24 14.32
C LEU A 201 -3.90 -0.19 15.36
N PRO A 202 -3.23 -1.30 15.71
CA PRO A 202 -2.09 -1.25 16.61
C PRO A 202 -0.96 -0.40 16.05
N GLY A 203 -0.75 -0.40 14.72
CA GLY A 203 0.25 0.42 14.05
C GLY A 203 0.07 1.92 14.25
N ILE A 204 -1.16 2.42 14.34
CA ILE A 204 -1.45 3.84 14.63
C ILE A 204 -1.45 4.12 16.14
N LEU A 205 -2.01 3.20 16.94
CA LEU A 205 -2.16 3.41 18.39
C LEU A 205 -0.82 3.43 19.12
N CYS A 206 0.11 2.52 18.81
CA CYS A 206 1.41 2.46 19.48
C CYS A 206 2.24 3.77 19.35
N PRO A 207 2.41 4.36 18.15
CA PRO A 207 3.09 5.65 18.05
C PRO A 207 2.37 6.79 18.77
N LEU A 208 1.03 6.79 18.79
CA LEU A 208 0.26 7.79 19.53
C LEU A 208 0.45 7.64 21.05
N LEU A 209 0.54 6.41 21.56
CA LEU A 209 0.89 6.15 22.95
C LEU A 209 2.30 6.63 23.29
N VAL A 210 3.28 6.40 22.41
CA VAL A 210 4.64 6.93 22.56
C VAL A 210 4.61 8.46 22.66
N TYR A 211 3.83 9.12 21.80
CA TYR A 211 3.65 10.57 21.88
C TYR A 211 2.98 10.99 23.18
N ALA A 212 1.91 10.34 23.60
CA ALA A 212 1.18 10.68 24.83
C ALA A 212 2.07 10.53 26.08
N VAL A 213 2.84 9.45 26.16
CA VAL A 213 3.79 9.20 27.26
C VAL A 213 4.87 10.28 27.30
N THR A 214 5.47 10.60 26.16
CA THR A 214 6.51 11.65 26.08
C THR A 214 5.95 13.04 26.36
N ALA A 215 4.73 13.34 25.94
CA ALA A 215 4.06 14.61 26.25
C ALA A 215 3.71 14.72 27.73
N ALA A 216 3.24 13.65 28.35
CA ALA A 216 2.98 13.57 29.78
C ALA A 216 4.29 13.75 30.59
N TRP A 217 5.34 13.02 30.20
CA TRP A 217 6.67 13.15 30.86
C TRP A 217 7.20 14.58 30.85
N ARG A 218 7.13 15.27 29.70
CA ARG A 218 7.55 16.68 29.58
C ARG A 218 6.71 17.65 30.38
N ARG A 219 5.48 17.27 30.75
CA ARG A 219 4.61 18.08 31.60
C ARG A 219 4.97 17.97 33.10
N TRP A 220 5.50 16.80 33.50
CA TRP A 220 5.86 16.51 34.89
C TRP A 220 7.31 16.82 35.22
N TRP A 221 8.18 16.82 34.22
CA TRP A 221 9.62 17.08 34.38
C TRP A 221 10.05 18.11 33.31
N PRO A 222 9.97 19.44 33.68
CA PRO A 222 10.34 20.53 32.77
C PRO A 222 11.86 20.61 32.51
#